data_7eea1efd824a0c55e7a5bc83556bc472
#
_entry.id   7eea1efd824a0c55e7a5bc83556bc472
#
_cell.length_a   1.000
_cell.length_b   1.000
_cell.length_c   1.000
_cell.angle_alpha   90.00
_cell.angle_beta   90.00
_cell.angle_gamma   90.00
#
_symmetry.space_group_name_H-M   'P 1'
#
loop_
_entity.id
_entity.type
_entity.pdbx_description
1 polymer ?
#
loop_
_entity_poly.entity_id
_entity_poly.type
_entity_poly.pdbx_seq_one_letter_code
_entity_poly.pdbx_strand_id
1 'polypeptide(L)'
;MKLNQLAAILLLTGFLSCKSKTAFDYSEAIVKMENELSADLVKADLKVSKYLDAKNTDSAVVMTKQMESLADSKLKEIQNLEAPKVKEGDNFKKEAVRYFSYIKSIYISFNRFTMAANDEQKEIERERLAKIIKDKKEATDAMQEAQRKFAAANDFRIEKVSQQK
;
A
#
# COMPACT_ATOMS: atom_id res chain seq x y z
N MET A 1 -3.51 56.48 -12.68
CA MET A 1 -3.81 55.52 -11.59
C MET A 1 -4.63 54.38 -12.18
N LYS A 2 -4.07 53.17 -12.38
CA LYS A 2 -4.82 51.90 -12.55
C LYS A 2 -3.94 50.74 -13.08
N LEU A 3 -2.60 50.89 -13.09
CA LEU A 3 -1.70 49.84 -13.60
C LEU A 3 -1.10 48.93 -12.51
N ASN A 4 -1.18 49.34 -11.23
CA ASN A 4 -0.55 48.60 -10.13
C ASN A 4 -1.46 47.54 -9.46
N GLN A 5 -2.74 47.45 -9.81
CA GLN A 5 -3.67 46.45 -9.22
C GLN A 5 -3.76 45.17 -10.03
N LEU A 6 -3.34 45.13 -11.28
CA LEU A 6 -3.35 43.92 -12.12
C LEU A 6 -2.16 42.98 -11.87
N ALA A 7 -1.04 43.50 -11.34
CA ALA A 7 0.15 42.71 -11.06
C ALA A 7 0.02 41.86 -9.79
N ALA A 8 -0.85 42.25 -8.85
CA ALA A 8 -1.02 41.54 -7.58
C ALA A 8 -1.90 40.24 -7.68
N ILE A 9 -2.75 40.19 -8.70
CA ILE A 9 -3.68 39.04 -8.90
C ILE A 9 -2.98 37.87 -9.59
N LEU A 10 -1.96 38.10 -10.40
CA LEU A 10 -1.23 37.05 -11.12
C LEU A 10 -0.25 36.24 -10.23
N LEU A 11 0.15 36.77 -9.09
CA LEU A 11 1.07 36.07 -8.15
C LEU A 11 0.37 35.04 -7.23
N LEU A 12 -0.94 35.12 -7.06
CA LEU A 12 -1.71 34.22 -6.20
C LEU A 12 -2.10 32.91 -6.89
N THR A 13 -2.13 32.87 -8.22
CA THR A 13 -2.52 31.64 -8.96
C THR A 13 -1.39 30.62 -9.09
N GLY A 14 -0.12 31.05 -8.96
CA GLY A 14 1.05 30.17 -9.08
C GLY A 14 1.25 29.22 -7.89
N PHE A 15 0.82 29.59 -6.69
CA PHE A 15 1.02 28.78 -5.47
C PHE A 15 0.06 27.61 -5.33
N LEU A 16 -1.13 27.70 -5.92
CA LEU A 16 -2.12 26.59 -5.88
C LEU A 16 -1.70 25.45 -6.80
N SER A 17 -1.13 25.74 -7.96
CA SER A 17 -0.67 24.75 -8.94
C SER A 17 0.49 23.88 -8.41
N CYS A 18 1.44 24.45 -7.65
CA CYS A 18 2.56 23.68 -7.09
C CYS A 18 2.10 22.71 -5.98
N LYS A 19 1.16 23.11 -5.13
CA LYS A 19 0.65 22.25 -4.04
C LYS A 19 -0.14 21.07 -4.57
N SER A 20 -0.99 21.28 -5.55
CA SER A 20 -1.78 20.24 -6.20
C SER A 20 -0.88 19.23 -6.90
N LYS A 21 0.14 19.67 -7.62
CA LYS A 21 1.12 18.79 -8.27
C LYS A 21 1.87 17.93 -7.25
N THR A 22 2.38 18.51 -6.17
CA THR A 22 3.10 17.79 -5.12
C THR A 22 2.20 16.74 -4.43
N ALA A 23 0.92 17.06 -4.19
CA ALA A 23 -0.04 16.13 -3.61
C ALA A 23 -0.36 14.98 -4.58
N PHE A 24 -0.55 15.28 -5.86
CA PHE A 24 -0.76 14.27 -6.89
C PHE A 24 0.44 13.33 -7.01
N ASP A 25 1.65 13.87 -7.15
CA ASP A 25 2.89 13.08 -7.26
C ASP A 25 3.09 12.13 -6.05
N TYR A 26 2.72 12.61 -4.83
CA TYR A 26 2.77 11.79 -3.62
C TYR A 26 1.75 10.63 -3.66
N SER A 27 0.52 10.91 -4.09
CA SER A 27 -0.51 9.88 -4.25
C SER A 27 -0.10 8.83 -5.29
N GLU A 28 0.42 9.27 -6.43
CA GLU A 28 0.93 8.40 -7.49
C GLU A 28 2.07 7.51 -7.01
N ALA A 29 3.00 8.05 -6.21
CA ALA A 29 4.10 7.27 -5.64
C ALA A 29 3.58 6.11 -4.77
N ILE A 30 2.59 6.35 -3.90
CA ILE A 30 2.00 5.31 -3.05
C ILE A 30 1.26 4.26 -3.89
N VAL A 31 0.46 4.67 -4.87
CA VAL A 31 -0.26 3.75 -5.79
C VAL A 31 0.74 2.90 -6.59
N LYS A 32 1.82 3.49 -7.07
CA LYS A 32 2.87 2.76 -7.78
C LYS A 32 3.50 1.69 -6.89
N MET A 33 3.85 2.03 -5.64
CA MET A 33 4.40 1.06 -4.69
C MET A 33 3.42 -0.09 -4.40
N GLU A 34 2.11 0.19 -4.28
CA GLU A 34 1.07 -0.82 -4.11
C GLU A 34 0.98 -1.75 -5.32
N ASN A 35 0.95 -1.19 -6.53
CA ASN A 35 0.87 -1.97 -7.76
C ASN A 35 2.09 -2.86 -7.97
N GLU A 36 3.30 -2.34 -7.73
CA GLU A 36 4.54 -3.11 -7.81
C GLU A 36 4.53 -4.28 -6.81
N LEU A 37 4.22 -3.99 -5.55
CA LEU A 37 4.13 -5.01 -4.51
C LEU A 37 3.10 -6.08 -4.85
N SER A 38 1.89 -5.68 -5.27
CA SER A 38 0.81 -6.61 -5.62
C SER A 38 1.20 -7.52 -6.78
N ALA A 39 1.81 -6.98 -7.83
CA ALA A 39 2.24 -7.76 -9.00
C ALA A 39 3.29 -8.82 -8.64
N ASP A 40 4.25 -8.46 -7.79
CA ASP A 40 5.31 -9.37 -7.37
C ASP A 40 4.78 -10.45 -6.40
N LEU A 41 3.87 -10.07 -5.50
CA LEU A 41 3.25 -11.02 -4.57
C LEU A 41 2.38 -12.04 -5.29
N VAL A 42 1.59 -11.63 -6.29
CA VAL A 42 0.80 -12.58 -7.11
C VAL A 42 1.68 -13.60 -7.82
N LYS A 43 2.81 -13.16 -8.40
CA LYS A 43 3.77 -14.08 -9.04
C LYS A 43 4.39 -15.06 -8.04
N ALA A 44 4.70 -14.58 -6.82
CA ALA A 44 5.27 -15.40 -5.77
C ALA A 44 4.26 -16.41 -5.21
N ASP A 45 3.00 -16.01 -5.00
CA ASP A 45 1.91 -16.89 -4.55
C ASP A 45 1.73 -18.09 -5.50
N LEU A 46 1.75 -17.85 -6.81
CA LEU A 46 1.68 -18.91 -7.82
C LEU A 46 2.85 -19.90 -7.73
N LYS A 47 4.07 -19.42 -7.39
CA LYS A 47 5.23 -20.29 -7.21
C LYS A 47 5.11 -21.09 -5.91
N VAL A 48 4.69 -20.45 -4.81
CA VAL A 48 4.49 -21.14 -3.53
C VAL A 48 3.48 -22.27 -3.68
N SER A 49 2.33 -22.02 -4.34
CA SER A 49 1.33 -23.06 -4.60
C SER A 49 1.95 -24.25 -5.35
N LYS A 50 2.71 -24.01 -6.41
CA LYS A 50 3.39 -25.08 -7.17
C LYS A 50 4.38 -25.86 -6.33
N TYR A 51 5.14 -25.19 -5.44
CA TYR A 51 6.07 -25.90 -4.54
C TYR A 51 5.35 -26.75 -3.52
N LEU A 52 4.26 -26.27 -2.95
CA LEU A 52 3.44 -27.03 -1.99
C LEU A 52 2.78 -28.23 -2.65
N ASP A 53 2.24 -28.10 -3.87
CA ASP A 53 1.67 -29.20 -4.66
C ASP A 53 2.71 -30.28 -4.99
N ALA A 54 3.94 -29.85 -5.26
CA ALA A 54 5.09 -30.73 -5.48
C ALA A 54 5.71 -31.30 -4.20
N LYS A 55 5.15 -31.00 -3.02
CA LYS A 55 5.71 -31.34 -1.69
C LYS A 55 7.14 -30.84 -1.47
N ASN A 56 7.52 -29.77 -2.17
CA ASN A 56 8.81 -29.10 -2.01
C ASN A 56 8.70 -27.96 -0.98
N THR A 57 8.60 -28.37 0.29
CA THR A 57 8.40 -27.45 1.42
C THR A 57 9.55 -26.44 1.55
N ASP A 58 10.80 -26.86 1.33
CA ASP A 58 11.97 -25.98 1.46
C ASP A 58 11.88 -24.81 0.48
N SER A 59 11.55 -25.06 -0.78
CA SER A 59 11.37 -24.00 -1.78
C SER A 59 10.17 -23.09 -1.45
N ALA A 60 9.09 -23.65 -0.88
CA ALA A 60 7.95 -22.86 -0.43
C ALA A 60 8.35 -21.92 0.71
N VAL A 61 9.10 -22.40 1.72
CA VAL A 61 9.63 -21.60 2.84
C VAL A 61 10.52 -20.46 2.34
N VAL A 62 11.46 -20.76 1.44
CA VAL A 62 12.34 -19.72 0.86
C VAL A 62 11.50 -18.63 0.16
N MET A 63 10.50 -19.02 -0.62
CA MET A 63 9.65 -18.08 -1.35
C MET A 63 8.78 -17.23 -0.42
N THR A 64 8.15 -17.83 0.60
CA THR A 64 7.33 -17.09 1.57
C THR A 64 8.16 -16.11 2.38
N LYS A 65 9.41 -16.44 2.70
CA LYS A 65 10.36 -15.52 3.34
C LYS A 65 10.75 -14.35 2.43
N GLN A 66 10.89 -14.60 1.14
CA GLN A 66 11.12 -13.52 0.16
C GLN A 66 9.91 -12.58 0.08
N MET A 67 8.69 -13.10 0.10
CA MET A 67 7.45 -12.30 0.12
C MET A 67 7.36 -11.45 1.38
N GLU A 68 7.66 -12.01 2.55
CA GLU A 68 7.73 -11.25 3.81
C GLU A 68 8.74 -10.11 3.71
N SER A 69 9.95 -10.39 3.19
CA SER A 69 11.00 -9.38 3.03
C SER A 69 10.62 -8.29 2.03
N LEU A 70 9.92 -8.64 0.95
CA LEU A 70 9.42 -7.68 -0.03
C LEU A 70 8.38 -6.74 0.59
N ALA A 71 7.40 -7.31 1.33
CA ALA A 71 6.39 -6.52 2.02
C ALA A 71 7.00 -5.61 3.10
N ASP A 72 8.01 -6.08 3.84
CA ASP A 72 8.77 -5.28 4.81
C ASP A 72 9.54 -4.13 4.15
N SER A 73 10.17 -4.40 3.02
CA SER A 73 10.89 -3.36 2.24
C SER A 73 9.95 -2.25 1.78
N LYS A 74 8.78 -2.61 1.22
CA LYS A 74 7.79 -1.62 0.78
C LYS A 74 7.17 -0.85 1.95
N LEU A 75 6.93 -1.50 3.08
CA LEU A 75 6.51 -0.81 4.30
C LEU A 75 7.53 0.23 4.76
N LYS A 76 8.83 -0.11 4.77
CA LYS A 76 9.89 0.84 5.12
C LYS A 76 9.99 1.99 4.12
N GLU A 77 9.81 1.72 2.83
CA GLU A 77 9.77 2.74 1.79
C GLU A 77 8.65 3.75 2.03
N ILE A 78 7.41 3.30 2.33
CA ILE A 78 6.28 4.17 2.69
C ILE A 78 6.55 4.95 3.99
N GLN A 79 7.10 4.30 5.01
CA GLN A 79 7.42 4.96 6.29
C GLN A 79 8.42 6.11 6.10
N ASN A 80 9.42 5.94 5.22
CA ASN A 80 10.44 6.91 4.93
C ASN A 80 10.00 7.99 3.91
N LEU A 81 8.93 7.73 3.14
CA LEU A 81 8.39 8.70 2.19
C LEU A 81 7.82 9.90 2.97
N GLU A 82 8.39 11.08 2.79
CA GLU A 82 7.95 12.28 3.47
C GLU A 82 6.56 12.72 2.98
N ALA A 83 5.61 12.88 3.90
CA ALA A 83 4.29 13.38 3.55
C ALA A 83 4.37 14.87 3.17
N PRO A 84 3.70 15.29 2.09
CA PRO A 84 3.66 16.70 1.73
C PRO A 84 2.92 17.52 2.78
N LYS A 85 3.43 18.71 3.11
CA LYS A 85 2.80 19.64 4.09
C LYS A 85 1.55 20.31 3.51
N VAL A 86 0.56 19.49 3.18
CA VAL A 86 -0.73 19.91 2.63
C VAL A 86 -1.86 19.25 3.41
N LYS A 87 -3.09 19.70 3.21
CA LYS A 87 -4.26 19.16 3.92
C LYS A 87 -4.41 17.66 3.64
N GLU A 88 -4.71 16.88 4.67
CA GLU A 88 -4.85 15.41 4.64
C GLU A 88 -3.56 14.62 4.33
N GLY A 89 -2.40 15.26 4.15
CA GLY A 89 -1.14 14.56 3.82
C GLY A 89 -0.72 13.54 4.88
N ASP A 90 -0.69 13.95 6.14
CA ASP A 90 -0.33 13.08 7.27
C ASP A 90 -1.35 11.96 7.48
N ASN A 91 -2.66 12.24 7.28
CA ASN A 91 -3.72 11.25 7.40
C ASN A 91 -3.58 10.18 6.31
N PHE A 92 -3.35 10.58 5.07
CA PHE A 92 -3.15 9.64 3.97
C PHE A 92 -1.88 8.78 4.19
N LYS A 93 -0.76 9.38 4.63
CA LYS A 93 0.44 8.63 5.01
C LYS A 93 0.16 7.59 6.09
N LYS A 94 -0.54 7.99 7.16
CA LYS A 94 -0.88 7.09 8.27
C LYS A 94 -1.66 5.86 7.81
N GLU A 95 -2.69 6.05 6.98
CA GLU A 95 -3.51 4.94 6.49
C GLU A 95 -2.77 4.08 5.45
N ALA A 96 -1.88 4.68 4.63
CA ALA A 96 -1.00 3.92 3.76
C ALA A 96 -0.03 3.03 4.56
N VAL A 97 0.62 3.56 5.59
CA VAL A 97 1.49 2.76 6.49
C VAL A 97 0.69 1.63 7.16
N ARG A 98 -0.54 1.90 7.61
CA ARG A 98 -1.43 0.88 8.18
C ARG A 98 -1.73 -0.23 7.18
N TYR A 99 -2.07 0.12 5.95
CA TYR A 99 -2.36 -0.84 4.88
C TYR A 99 -1.14 -1.71 4.54
N PHE A 100 0.06 -1.12 4.35
CA PHE A 100 1.26 -1.89 4.07
C PHE A 100 1.71 -2.76 5.26
N SER A 101 1.48 -2.31 6.49
CA SER A 101 1.69 -3.12 7.70
C SER A 101 0.76 -4.32 7.74
N TYR A 102 -0.50 -4.14 7.32
CA TYR A 102 -1.46 -5.22 7.17
C TYR A 102 -0.97 -6.26 6.15
N ILE A 103 -0.54 -5.83 4.95
CA ILE A 103 0.02 -6.75 3.93
C ILE A 103 1.20 -7.54 4.50
N LYS A 104 2.14 -6.87 5.17
CA LYS A 104 3.27 -7.54 5.83
C LYS A 104 2.80 -8.62 6.81
N SER A 105 1.77 -8.36 7.61
CA SER A 105 1.26 -9.32 8.59
C SER A 105 0.72 -10.60 7.97
N ILE A 106 0.12 -10.51 6.77
CA ILE A 106 -0.31 -11.68 5.99
C ILE A 106 0.90 -12.57 5.68
N TYR A 107 1.97 -12.01 5.16
CA TYR A 107 3.13 -12.78 4.72
C TYR A 107 3.98 -13.32 5.87
N ILE A 108 4.02 -12.62 7.02
CA ILE A 108 4.57 -13.18 8.26
C ILE A 108 3.79 -14.45 8.67
N SER A 109 2.46 -14.39 8.67
CA SER A 109 1.64 -15.54 9.06
C SER A 109 1.73 -16.67 8.03
N PHE A 110 1.80 -16.33 6.75
CA PHE A 110 1.97 -17.31 5.68
C PHE A 110 3.33 -18.00 5.74
N ASN A 111 4.41 -17.28 6.00
CA ASN A 111 5.73 -17.86 6.21
C ASN A 111 5.73 -18.80 7.43
N ARG A 112 5.14 -18.42 8.55
CA ARG A 112 5.00 -19.28 9.73
C ARG A 112 4.20 -20.54 9.42
N PHE A 113 3.13 -20.45 8.66
CA PHE A 113 2.36 -21.60 8.21
C PHE A 113 3.21 -22.58 7.41
N THR A 114 4.03 -22.10 6.46
CA THR A 114 4.91 -22.95 5.64
C THR A 114 6.04 -23.60 6.46
N MET A 115 6.47 -22.93 7.54
CA MET A 115 7.53 -23.42 8.44
C MET A 115 7.01 -24.33 9.58
N ALA A 116 5.70 -24.46 9.74
CA ALA A 116 5.10 -25.20 10.85
C ALA A 116 5.52 -26.68 10.82
N ALA A 117 6.03 -27.18 11.95
CA ALA A 117 6.61 -28.52 12.05
C ALA A 117 5.56 -29.62 12.12
N ASN A 118 4.32 -29.32 12.52
CA ASN A 118 3.24 -30.26 12.68
C ASN A 118 1.87 -29.63 12.34
N ASP A 119 0.85 -30.48 12.29
CA ASP A 119 -0.49 -30.05 11.88
C ASP A 119 -1.16 -29.11 12.90
N GLU A 120 -0.86 -29.26 14.19
CA GLU A 120 -1.36 -28.36 15.23
C GLU A 120 -0.85 -26.92 15.02
N GLN A 121 0.44 -26.76 14.79
CA GLN A 121 1.04 -25.45 14.48
C GLN A 121 0.49 -24.86 13.17
N LYS A 122 0.28 -25.70 12.14
CA LYS A 122 -0.34 -25.26 10.89
C LYS A 122 -1.76 -24.74 11.12
N GLU A 123 -2.54 -25.41 11.97
CA GLU A 123 -3.91 -24.96 12.25
C GLU A 123 -3.91 -23.62 12.97
N ILE A 124 -3.05 -23.40 13.96
CA ILE A 124 -2.89 -22.12 14.66
C ILE A 124 -2.57 -20.99 13.68
N GLU A 125 -1.63 -21.21 12.75
CA GLU A 125 -1.27 -20.18 11.77
C GLU A 125 -2.36 -19.99 10.70
N ARG A 126 -3.12 -21.03 10.36
CA ARG A 126 -4.30 -20.92 9.46
C ARG A 126 -5.38 -20.06 10.09
N GLU A 127 -5.72 -20.28 11.36
CA GLU A 127 -6.69 -19.47 12.09
C GLU A 127 -6.25 -18.01 12.20
N ARG A 128 -4.95 -17.79 12.47
CA ARG A 128 -4.34 -16.45 12.51
C ARG A 128 -4.46 -15.76 11.17
N LEU A 129 -4.10 -16.45 10.08
CA LEU A 129 -4.20 -15.92 8.73
C LEU A 129 -5.65 -15.60 8.34
N ALA A 130 -6.59 -16.49 8.67
CA ALA A 130 -8.02 -16.26 8.42
C ALA A 130 -8.54 -15.02 9.16
N LYS A 131 -8.09 -14.77 10.40
CA LYS A 131 -8.41 -13.57 11.15
C LYS A 131 -7.84 -12.31 10.49
N ILE A 132 -6.57 -12.35 10.09
CA ILE A 132 -5.93 -11.23 9.38
C ILE A 132 -6.69 -10.92 8.08
N ILE A 133 -7.00 -11.94 7.27
CA ILE A 133 -7.71 -11.76 5.99
C ILE A 133 -9.11 -11.17 6.19
N LYS A 134 -9.79 -11.47 7.30
CA LYS A 134 -11.09 -10.87 7.61
C LYS A 134 -11.01 -9.35 7.73
N ASP A 135 -9.91 -8.82 8.21
CA ASP A 135 -9.69 -7.38 8.39
C ASP A 135 -9.25 -6.67 7.09
N LYS A 136 -9.06 -7.43 5.99
CA LYS A 136 -8.60 -6.91 4.69
C LYS A 136 -9.46 -5.76 4.19
N LYS A 137 -10.77 -5.95 4.24
CA LYS A 137 -11.71 -4.95 3.73
C LYS A 137 -11.56 -3.63 4.47
N GLU A 138 -11.45 -3.68 5.80
CA GLU A 138 -11.30 -2.48 6.62
C GLU A 138 -10.00 -1.73 6.29
N ALA A 139 -8.86 -2.43 6.20
CA ALA A 139 -7.58 -1.82 5.88
C ALA A 139 -7.57 -1.18 4.48
N THR A 140 -8.17 -1.87 3.49
CA THR A 140 -8.28 -1.37 2.11
C THR A 140 -9.20 -0.17 2.02
N ASP A 141 -10.40 -0.24 2.63
CA ASP A 141 -11.39 0.83 2.61
C ASP A 141 -10.86 2.09 3.30
N ALA A 142 -10.14 1.93 4.43
CA ALA A 142 -9.56 3.05 5.16
C ALA A 142 -8.49 3.78 4.33
N MET A 143 -7.59 3.05 3.67
CA MET A 143 -6.57 3.64 2.79
C MET A 143 -7.21 4.36 1.59
N GLN A 144 -8.18 3.74 0.92
CA GLN A 144 -8.86 4.34 -0.22
C GLN A 144 -9.66 5.59 0.17
N GLU A 145 -10.31 5.58 1.34
CA GLU A 145 -11.03 6.74 1.85
C GLU A 145 -10.07 7.88 2.19
N ALA A 146 -8.93 7.58 2.81
CA ALA A 146 -7.90 8.58 3.09
C ALA A 146 -7.35 9.18 1.79
N GLN A 147 -7.11 8.37 0.76
CA GLN A 147 -6.68 8.83 -0.55
C GLN A 147 -7.72 9.73 -1.21
N ARG A 148 -9.03 9.38 -1.15
CA ARG A 148 -10.11 10.23 -1.69
C ARG A 148 -10.18 11.59 -0.99
N LYS A 149 -10.08 11.61 0.34
CA LYS A 149 -10.05 12.86 1.13
C LYS A 149 -8.85 13.71 0.78
N PHE A 150 -7.68 13.09 0.66
CA PHE A 150 -6.44 13.75 0.27
C PHE A 150 -6.56 14.39 -1.12
N ALA A 151 -7.07 13.65 -2.11
CA ALA A 151 -7.29 14.16 -3.46
C ALA A 151 -8.29 15.32 -3.50
N ALA A 152 -9.43 15.18 -2.83
CA ALA A 152 -10.44 16.23 -2.76
C ALA A 152 -9.95 17.50 -2.05
N ALA A 153 -9.10 17.34 -1.02
CA ALA A 153 -8.55 18.46 -0.26
C ALA A 153 -7.43 19.23 -1.01
N ASN A 154 -6.89 18.63 -2.09
CA ASN A 154 -5.76 19.17 -2.86
C ASN A 154 -6.07 19.32 -4.36
N ASP A 155 -7.35 19.35 -4.73
CA ASP A 155 -7.85 19.69 -6.07
C ASP A 155 -7.33 18.80 -7.20
N PHE A 156 -7.13 17.48 -6.94
CA PHE A 156 -6.85 16.52 -7.99
C PHE A 156 -7.86 15.36 -7.99
N ARG A 157 -7.94 14.63 -9.10
CA ARG A 157 -8.85 13.49 -9.27
C ARG A 157 -8.07 12.18 -9.28
N ILE A 158 -8.65 11.17 -8.64
CA ILE A 158 -8.18 9.79 -8.71
C ILE A 158 -8.99 9.10 -9.81
N GLU A 159 -8.32 8.56 -10.82
CA GLU A 159 -8.98 7.70 -11.78
C GLU A 159 -9.35 6.39 -11.09
N LYS A 160 -10.63 6.00 -11.21
CA LYS A 160 -11.05 4.67 -10.75
C LYS A 160 -10.37 3.64 -11.65
N VAL A 161 -9.42 2.90 -11.12
CA VAL A 161 -8.96 1.68 -11.80
C VAL A 161 -10.19 0.78 -11.90
N SER A 162 -10.71 0.65 -13.12
CA SER A 162 -11.77 -0.32 -13.41
C SER A 162 -11.20 -1.70 -13.09
N GLN A 163 -11.72 -2.32 -12.02
CA GLN A 163 -11.43 -3.72 -11.76
C GLN A 163 -11.88 -4.50 -12.99
N GLN A 164 -10.92 -4.94 -13.80
CA GLN A 164 -11.19 -5.92 -14.84
C GLN A 164 -11.66 -7.19 -14.12
N LYS A 165 -12.91 -7.56 -14.41
CA LYS A 165 -13.57 -8.80 -13.96
C LYS A 165 -12.89 -10.02 -14.55
#